data_ab3c0f0bcc5f83176ea65fa77cf6a1a6
#
_entry.id   ab3c0f0bcc5f83176ea65fa77cf6a1a6
#
_cell.length_a   1.000
_cell.length_b   1.000
_cell.length_c   1.000
_cell.angle_alpha   90.00
_cell.angle_beta   90.00
_cell.angle_gamma   90.00
#
_symmetry.space_group_name_H-M   'P 1'
#
loop_
_entity.id
_entity.type
_entity.pdbx_description
1 polymer ?
#
loop_
_entity_poly.entity_id
_entity_poly.type
_entity_poly.pdbx_seq_one_letter_code
_entity_poly.pdbx_strand_id
1 'polypeptide(L)'
;EVLFEQFSGLASPELVAFEHIYMSKEVLKENKNHKKKVTFSYTDLPVIPFIAPRTNKLKIINFTKKIDREIINLIDVFESLNLRPDNIDLDVKSFLKKNQLEHEYNLIENTSMRFQLLDDLKDAIIYLPLKPPMQYYYISSPYGYRIHPKSKLRQMHYGIDMAGTWQEEVRAPADGFVSFSGRNGSFGKSIKIVHKHGVSTLYGHLHRLSVKKGQYVKEGQVIGKMGSTGRAVGAHLHYEIKVSGKSVNPYKFITKGRALLSSTTFKR
;
A
#
# COMPACT_ATOMS: atom_id res chain seq x y z
N GLU A 1 3.80 -13.23 -12.94
CA GLU A 1 4.17 -13.37 -14.37
C GLU A 1 5.49 -12.66 -14.69
N VAL A 2 5.66 -11.38 -14.38
CA VAL A 2 6.91 -10.62 -14.71
C VAL A 2 8.17 -11.18 -14.05
N LEU A 3 8.09 -11.81 -12.88
CA LEU A 3 9.20 -12.50 -12.23
C LEU A 3 9.51 -13.86 -12.91
N PHE A 4 8.49 -14.49 -13.46
CA PHE A 4 8.61 -15.79 -14.14
C PHE A 4 9.39 -15.68 -15.46
N GLU A 5 9.19 -14.61 -16.25
CA GLU A 5 9.93 -14.37 -17.47
C GLU A 5 11.44 -14.14 -17.25
N GLN A 6 11.85 -13.60 -16.09
CA GLN A 6 13.27 -13.44 -15.75
C GLN A 6 13.98 -14.77 -15.44
N PHE A 7 13.24 -15.85 -15.19
CA PHE A 7 13.76 -17.18 -14.88
C PHE A 7 13.54 -18.22 -15.97
N SER A 8 12.80 -17.90 -17.05
CA SER A 8 12.52 -18.83 -18.15
C SER A 8 13.75 -19.37 -18.91
N GLY A 9 14.93 -18.82 -18.65
CA GLY A 9 16.21 -19.32 -19.17
C GLY A 9 16.93 -20.33 -18.24
N LEU A 10 16.37 -20.65 -17.06
CA LEU A 10 16.92 -21.60 -16.11
C LEU A 10 16.09 -22.90 -16.17
N ALA A 11 16.28 -23.72 -17.20
CA ALA A 11 15.76 -25.08 -17.23
C ALA A 11 16.53 -25.94 -16.20
N SER A 12 16.20 -25.76 -14.89
CA SER A 12 16.85 -26.47 -13.80
C SER A 12 15.81 -26.98 -12.79
N PRO A 13 16.13 -28.06 -12.05
CA PRO A 13 15.26 -28.62 -11.00
C PRO A 13 14.81 -27.61 -9.94
N GLU A 14 15.53 -26.48 -9.80
CA GLU A 14 15.21 -25.42 -8.85
C GLU A 14 13.94 -24.66 -9.24
N LEU A 15 13.66 -24.53 -10.55
CA LEU A 15 12.41 -23.91 -11.03
C LEU A 15 11.21 -24.80 -10.68
N VAL A 16 11.37 -26.11 -10.76
CA VAL A 16 10.34 -27.09 -10.41
C VAL A 16 9.99 -27.02 -8.92
N ALA A 17 10.99 -26.77 -8.05
CA ALA A 17 10.74 -26.58 -6.62
C ALA A 17 9.99 -25.27 -6.33
N PHE A 18 10.29 -24.20 -7.06
CA PHE A 18 9.56 -22.93 -6.98
C PHE A 18 8.12 -23.06 -7.51
N GLU A 19 7.92 -23.75 -8.63
CA GLU A 19 6.58 -24.06 -9.16
C GLU A 19 5.74 -24.87 -8.16
N HIS A 20 6.31 -25.87 -7.49
CA HIS A 20 5.59 -26.64 -6.48
C HIS A 20 5.16 -25.83 -5.27
N ILE A 21 5.97 -24.86 -4.82
CA ILE A 21 5.61 -23.95 -3.73
C ILE A 21 4.53 -22.96 -4.17
N TYR A 22 4.56 -22.50 -5.42
CA TYR A 22 3.58 -21.56 -5.97
C TYR A 22 2.24 -22.25 -6.26
N MET A 23 2.27 -23.42 -6.88
CA MET A 23 1.06 -24.23 -7.19
C MET A 23 0.35 -24.71 -5.92
N SER A 24 1.09 -25.00 -4.83
CA SER A 24 0.46 -25.36 -3.55
C SER A 24 -0.33 -24.20 -2.93
N LYS A 25 0.01 -22.93 -3.24
CA LYS A 25 -0.76 -21.75 -2.82
C LYS A 25 -2.05 -21.55 -3.62
N GLU A 26 -2.07 -21.83 -4.91
CA GLU A 26 -3.30 -21.78 -5.71
C GLU A 26 -4.30 -22.86 -5.27
N VAL A 27 -3.82 -24.08 -5.02
CA VAL A 27 -4.64 -25.16 -4.47
C VAL A 27 -5.21 -24.80 -3.08
N LEU A 28 -4.46 -24.07 -2.25
CA LEU A 28 -4.95 -23.58 -0.97
C LEU A 28 -5.95 -22.42 -1.11
N LYS A 29 -5.89 -21.62 -2.18
CA LYS A 29 -6.90 -20.58 -2.47
C LYS A 29 -8.22 -21.18 -2.95
N GLU A 30 -8.19 -22.20 -3.78
CA GLU A 30 -9.41 -22.92 -4.25
C GLU A 30 -10.10 -23.71 -3.13
N ASN A 31 -9.36 -24.31 -2.21
CA ASN A 31 -9.94 -25.08 -1.10
C ASN A 31 -10.53 -24.24 0.04
N LYS A 32 -10.37 -22.93 0.07
CA LYS A 32 -11.05 -22.06 1.05
C LYS A 32 -12.57 -22.03 0.89
N ASN A 33 -13.11 -22.50 -0.24
CA ASN A 33 -14.54 -22.60 -0.48
C ASN A 33 -15.18 -23.94 -0.06
N HIS A 34 -14.38 -24.94 0.34
CA HIS A 34 -14.89 -26.20 0.88
C HIS A 34 -14.31 -26.46 2.28
N LYS A 35 -15.21 -26.48 3.29
CA LYS A 35 -14.90 -26.72 4.71
C LYS A 35 -14.35 -28.13 4.99
N LYS A 36 -13.24 -28.54 4.40
CA LYS A 36 -12.47 -29.73 4.82
C LYS A 36 -11.05 -29.27 5.15
N LYS A 37 -10.72 -29.32 6.45
CA LYS A 37 -9.34 -29.15 6.96
C LYS A 37 -8.51 -30.35 6.47
N VAL A 38 -7.67 -30.14 5.46
CA VAL A 38 -6.60 -31.09 5.11
C VAL A 38 -5.35 -30.58 5.83
N THR A 39 -4.99 -31.23 6.92
CA THR A 39 -3.72 -31.02 7.63
C THR A 39 -2.66 -31.86 6.91
N PHE A 40 -1.77 -31.20 6.18
CA PHE A 40 -0.54 -31.84 5.73
C PHE A 40 0.54 -31.64 6.80
N SER A 41 1.07 -32.77 7.29
CA SER A 41 2.24 -32.80 8.16
C SER A 41 3.48 -32.67 7.27
N TYR A 42 4.37 -31.71 7.57
CA TYR A 42 5.63 -31.46 6.87
C TYR A 42 6.69 -32.54 7.10
N THR A 43 6.37 -33.62 7.84
CA THR A 43 7.33 -34.63 8.27
C THR A 43 7.62 -35.75 7.27
N ASP A 44 6.90 -35.84 6.15
CA ASP A 44 6.96 -36.99 5.26
C ASP A 44 7.62 -36.72 3.89
N LEU A 45 8.24 -35.57 3.69
CA LEU A 45 9.03 -35.32 2.49
C LEU A 45 10.49 -35.74 2.72
N PRO A 46 11.08 -36.58 1.85
CA PRO A 46 12.50 -36.92 1.96
C PRO A 46 13.31 -35.63 1.81
N VAL A 47 14.09 -35.30 2.84
CA VAL A 47 15.09 -34.22 2.77
C VAL A 47 16.18 -34.70 1.82
N ILE A 48 16.04 -34.41 0.53
CA ILE A 48 17.13 -34.58 -0.42
C ILE A 48 18.08 -33.41 -0.20
N PRO A 49 19.33 -33.64 0.24
CA PRO A 49 20.30 -32.55 0.38
C PRO A 49 20.64 -32.06 -1.03
N PHE A 50 20.02 -30.93 -1.40
CA PHE A 50 20.30 -30.29 -2.69
C PHE A 50 21.60 -29.49 -2.57
N ILE A 51 22.66 -30.00 -3.14
CA ILE A 51 23.94 -29.30 -3.31
C ILE A 51 23.84 -28.48 -4.59
N ALA A 52 23.40 -27.25 -4.49
CA ALA A 52 23.38 -26.33 -5.63
C ALA A 52 24.80 -26.07 -6.16
N PRO A 53 25.04 -26.11 -7.48
CA PRO A 53 26.32 -25.68 -8.05
C PRO A 53 26.66 -24.25 -7.54
N ARG A 54 27.96 -23.98 -7.29
CA ARG A 54 28.41 -22.67 -6.74
C ARG A 54 27.86 -21.45 -7.49
N THR A 55 27.67 -21.55 -8.80
CA THR A 55 27.09 -20.53 -9.66
C THR A 55 25.63 -20.21 -9.34
N ASN A 56 24.83 -21.20 -8.96
CA ASN A 56 23.42 -21.02 -8.61
C ASN A 56 23.26 -20.43 -7.22
N LYS A 57 24.10 -20.82 -6.26
CA LYS A 57 24.15 -20.20 -4.92
C LYS A 57 24.35 -18.69 -5.00
N LEU A 58 25.31 -18.23 -5.81
CA LEU A 58 25.59 -16.81 -5.98
C LEU A 58 24.42 -16.05 -6.60
N LYS A 59 23.72 -16.67 -7.56
CA LYS A 59 22.51 -16.08 -8.17
C LYS A 59 21.38 -15.95 -7.15
N ILE A 60 21.13 -16.98 -6.33
CA ILE A 60 20.12 -16.94 -5.27
C ILE A 60 20.44 -15.87 -4.25
N ILE A 61 21.69 -15.78 -3.77
CA ILE A 61 22.13 -14.73 -2.84
C ILE A 61 21.91 -13.34 -3.42
N ASN A 62 22.27 -13.10 -4.68
CA ASN A 62 22.08 -11.80 -5.33
C ASN A 62 20.61 -11.46 -5.51
N PHE A 63 19.77 -12.44 -5.81
CA PHE A 63 18.32 -12.28 -5.89
C PHE A 63 17.73 -11.94 -4.52
N THR A 64 18.09 -12.67 -3.47
CA THR A 64 17.64 -12.42 -2.10
C THR A 64 18.03 -11.02 -1.63
N LYS A 65 19.25 -10.55 -1.95
CA LYS A 65 19.68 -9.16 -1.67
C LYS A 65 18.85 -8.11 -2.39
N LYS A 66 18.27 -8.43 -3.56
CA LYS A 66 17.29 -7.53 -4.22
C LYS A 66 15.99 -7.49 -3.44
N ILE A 67 15.48 -8.65 -3.02
CA ILE A 67 14.29 -8.76 -2.19
C ILE A 67 14.47 -7.96 -0.89
N ASP A 68 15.59 -8.13 -0.20
CA ASP A 68 15.90 -7.40 1.04
C ASP A 68 15.84 -5.88 0.85
N ARG A 69 16.40 -5.36 -0.26
CA ARG A 69 16.33 -3.93 -0.58
C ARG A 69 14.89 -3.45 -0.81
N GLU A 70 14.07 -4.25 -1.49
CA GLU A 70 12.66 -3.92 -1.69
C GLU A 70 11.89 -3.91 -0.37
N ILE A 71 12.09 -4.92 0.48
CA ILE A 71 11.51 -4.99 1.82
C ILE A 71 11.87 -3.75 2.63
N ILE A 72 13.17 -3.39 2.69
CA ILE A 72 13.63 -2.21 3.42
C ILE A 72 12.96 -0.94 2.89
N ASN A 73 12.89 -0.75 1.58
CA ASN A 73 12.26 0.42 0.97
C ASN A 73 10.77 0.51 1.35
N LEU A 74 10.05 -0.61 1.37
CA LEU A 74 8.64 -0.63 1.76
C LEU A 74 8.45 -0.34 3.25
N ILE A 75 9.27 -0.95 4.10
CA ILE A 75 9.26 -0.68 5.55
C ILE A 75 9.54 0.80 5.83
N ASP A 76 10.53 1.40 5.16
CA ASP A 76 10.83 2.84 5.30
C ASP A 76 9.63 3.73 4.91
N VAL A 77 8.81 3.32 3.93
CA VAL A 77 7.55 4.00 3.63
C VAL A 77 6.60 3.94 4.81
N PHE A 78 6.33 2.74 5.36
CA PHE A 78 5.43 2.56 6.51
C PHE A 78 5.94 3.35 7.73
N GLU A 79 7.21 3.21 8.09
CA GLU A 79 7.81 3.93 9.24
C GLU A 79 7.72 5.45 9.07
N SER A 80 8.04 5.96 7.87
CA SER A 80 8.00 7.42 7.60
C SER A 80 6.59 8.01 7.68
N LEU A 81 5.56 7.19 7.52
CA LEU A 81 4.15 7.55 7.63
C LEU A 81 3.58 7.24 9.02
N ASN A 82 4.40 6.74 9.96
CA ASN A 82 4.00 6.24 11.29
C ASN A 82 2.92 5.16 11.21
N LEU A 83 3.05 4.27 10.24
CA LEU A 83 2.15 3.14 10.01
C LEU A 83 2.83 1.82 10.36
N ARG A 84 2.02 0.85 10.80
CA ARG A 84 2.40 -0.56 10.90
C ARG A 84 1.43 -1.38 10.05
N PRO A 85 1.91 -2.27 9.18
CA PRO A 85 1.03 -3.20 8.48
C PRO A 85 0.36 -4.15 9.48
N ASP A 86 -0.98 -4.29 9.42
CA ASP A 86 -1.76 -5.07 10.40
C ASP A 86 -1.38 -6.56 10.48
N ASN A 87 -0.78 -7.10 9.42
CA ASN A 87 -0.44 -8.52 9.30
C ASN A 87 1.05 -8.82 9.51
N ILE A 88 1.86 -7.82 9.84
CA ILE A 88 3.31 -7.95 9.97
C ILE A 88 3.70 -7.57 11.39
N ASP A 89 3.58 -8.54 12.30
CA ASP A 89 4.03 -8.44 13.70
C ASP A 89 5.49 -8.89 13.84
N LEU A 90 6.34 -8.47 12.89
CA LEU A 90 7.73 -8.86 12.84
C LEU A 90 8.62 -7.61 12.93
N ASP A 91 9.64 -7.64 13.77
CA ASP A 91 10.77 -6.73 13.62
C ASP A 91 11.56 -7.14 12.37
N VAL A 92 11.13 -6.58 11.22
CA VAL A 92 11.69 -6.91 9.90
C VAL A 92 13.19 -6.66 9.85
N LYS A 93 13.68 -5.61 10.50
CA LYS A 93 15.12 -5.27 10.51
C LYS A 93 15.92 -6.34 11.26
N SER A 94 15.42 -6.78 12.40
CA SER A 94 16.01 -7.90 13.16
C SER A 94 15.88 -9.22 12.40
N PHE A 95 14.76 -9.47 11.72
CA PHE A 95 14.56 -10.66 10.90
C PHE A 95 15.60 -10.75 9.76
N LEU A 96 15.79 -9.66 9.00
CA LEU A 96 16.76 -9.62 7.91
C LEU A 96 18.20 -9.78 8.40
N LYS A 97 18.53 -9.21 9.58
CA LYS A 97 19.85 -9.32 10.20
C LYS A 97 20.13 -10.70 10.77
N LYS A 98 19.14 -11.35 11.42
CA LYS A 98 19.28 -12.66 12.06
C LYS A 98 19.41 -13.79 11.04
N ASN A 99 18.70 -13.70 9.93
CA ASN A 99 18.68 -14.72 8.89
C ASN A 99 19.72 -14.40 7.79
N GLN A 100 21.01 -14.33 8.18
CA GLN A 100 22.10 -14.10 7.22
C GLN A 100 22.18 -15.24 6.21
N LEU A 101 22.51 -14.90 4.96
CA LEU A 101 22.49 -15.81 3.79
C LEU A 101 23.73 -16.72 3.73
N GLU A 102 24.47 -16.86 4.84
CA GLU A 102 25.78 -17.52 4.84
C GLU A 102 25.70 -19.06 4.91
N HIS A 103 24.63 -19.60 5.52
CA HIS A 103 24.46 -21.04 5.67
C HIS A 103 23.62 -21.65 4.55
N GLU A 104 24.22 -22.62 3.85
CA GLU A 104 23.71 -23.26 2.64
C GLU A 104 22.37 -23.98 2.83
N TYR A 105 22.19 -24.64 3.98
CA TYR A 105 21.00 -25.47 4.27
C TYR A 105 19.68 -24.69 4.37
N ASN A 106 19.74 -23.38 4.66
CA ASN A 106 18.53 -22.55 4.87
C ASN A 106 18.35 -21.47 3.81
N LEU A 107 19.17 -21.47 2.74
CA LEU A 107 19.15 -20.37 1.78
C LEU A 107 17.82 -20.28 1.01
N ILE A 108 17.26 -21.41 0.59
CA ILE A 108 15.99 -21.48 -0.14
C ILE A 108 14.85 -21.08 0.77
N GLU A 109 14.79 -21.66 1.98
CA GLU A 109 13.77 -21.35 2.98
C GLU A 109 13.80 -19.88 3.37
N ASN A 110 14.98 -19.33 3.68
CA ASN A 110 15.17 -17.91 3.99
C ASN A 110 14.77 -17.00 2.83
N THR A 111 15.03 -17.39 1.58
CA THR A 111 14.61 -16.62 0.40
C THR A 111 13.09 -16.67 0.25
N SER A 112 12.47 -17.83 0.46
CA SER A 112 11.02 -18.02 0.40
C SER A 112 10.29 -17.18 1.46
N MET A 113 10.80 -17.15 2.69
CA MET A 113 10.24 -16.32 3.78
C MET A 113 10.31 -14.82 3.45
N ARG A 114 11.42 -14.36 2.87
CA ARG A 114 11.60 -12.97 2.42
C ARG A 114 10.65 -12.61 1.28
N PHE A 115 10.46 -13.55 0.35
CA PHE A 115 9.53 -13.35 -0.75
C PHE A 115 8.09 -13.22 -0.24
N GLN A 116 7.69 -14.07 0.71
CA GLN A 116 6.38 -13.96 1.34
C GLN A 116 6.20 -12.62 2.05
N LEU A 117 7.19 -12.19 2.83
CA LEU A 117 7.15 -10.89 3.51
C LEU A 117 7.06 -9.72 2.52
N LEU A 118 7.78 -9.79 1.40
CA LEU A 118 7.69 -8.79 0.34
C LEU A 118 6.30 -8.73 -0.27
N ASP A 119 5.67 -9.88 -0.52
CA ASP A 119 4.32 -9.99 -1.06
C ASP A 119 3.29 -9.39 -0.09
N ASP A 120 3.38 -9.75 1.20
CA ASP A 120 2.53 -9.21 2.25
C ASP A 120 2.67 -7.68 2.39
N LEU A 121 3.88 -7.14 2.27
CA LEU A 121 4.14 -5.70 2.26
C LEU A 121 3.57 -5.01 1.02
N LYS A 122 3.70 -5.63 -0.15
CA LYS A 122 3.11 -5.12 -1.41
C LYS A 122 1.59 -5.11 -1.33
N ASP A 123 0.98 -6.15 -0.77
CA ASP A 123 -0.46 -6.20 -0.54
C ASP A 123 -0.93 -5.14 0.45
N ALA A 124 -0.14 -4.86 1.48
CA ALA A 124 -0.48 -3.83 2.45
C ALA A 124 -0.46 -2.41 1.84
N ILE A 125 0.48 -2.15 0.92
CA ILE A 125 0.69 -0.79 0.37
C ILE A 125 -0.43 -0.31 -0.52
N ILE A 126 -1.21 -1.21 -1.17
CA ILE A 126 -2.35 -0.85 -2.02
C ILE A 126 -3.48 -0.14 -1.25
N TYR A 127 -3.52 -0.34 0.07
CA TYR A 127 -4.51 0.31 0.94
C TYR A 127 -4.05 1.65 1.48
N LEU A 128 -2.83 2.10 1.15
CA LEU A 128 -2.33 3.39 1.57
C LEU A 128 -2.65 4.48 0.54
N PRO A 129 -3.16 5.66 0.95
CA PRO A 129 -3.53 6.76 0.06
C PRO A 129 -2.29 7.51 -0.44
N LEU A 130 -1.44 6.81 -1.20
CA LEU A 130 -0.16 7.30 -1.71
C LEU A 130 -0.28 8.11 -2.99
N LYS A 131 -1.42 8.02 -3.70
CA LYS A 131 -1.71 8.83 -4.90
C LYS A 131 -2.47 10.10 -4.54
N PRO A 132 -2.28 11.20 -5.28
CA PRO A 132 -3.12 12.38 -5.11
C PRO A 132 -4.57 12.06 -5.53
N PRO A 133 -5.59 12.61 -4.84
CA PRO A 133 -6.98 12.40 -5.18
C PRO A 133 -7.46 13.18 -6.42
N MET A 134 -6.63 14.08 -6.95
CA MET A 134 -6.87 14.84 -8.19
C MET A 134 -5.68 14.70 -9.13
N GLN A 135 -5.93 14.67 -10.44
CA GLN A 135 -4.88 14.55 -11.45
C GLN A 135 -4.17 15.89 -11.69
N TYR A 136 -4.95 16.95 -11.88
CA TYR A 136 -4.45 18.30 -12.12
C TYR A 136 -4.76 19.20 -10.93
N TYR A 137 -3.73 19.59 -10.18
CA TYR A 137 -3.89 20.41 -8.98
C TYR A 137 -2.61 21.14 -8.60
N TYR A 138 -2.79 22.16 -7.77
CA TYR A 138 -1.72 22.75 -6.96
C TYR A 138 -2.19 22.85 -5.52
N ILE A 139 -1.26 22.87 -4.57
CA ILE A 139 -1.57 23.05 -3.15
C ILE A 139 -1.81 24.53 -2.90
N SER A 140 -3.07 24.91 -2.68
CA SER A 140 -3.47 26.29 -2.37
C SER A 140 -3.33 26.61 -0.88
N SER A 141 -3.38 25.58 0.00
CA SER A 141 -3.11 25.74 1.42
C SER A 141 -2.53 24.46 2.03
N PRO A 142 -1.38 24.53 2.74
CA PRO A 142 -0.74 23.38 3.36
C PRO A 142 -1.43 22.96 4.66
N TYR A 143 -1.10 21.75 5.13
CA TYR A 143 -1.40 21.24 6.45
C TYR A 143 -0.62 22.00 7.53
N GLY A 144 -1.26 22.23 8.67
CA GLY A 144 -0.60 22.84 9.84
C GLY A 144 -1.24 24.13 10.30
N TYR A 145 -0.59 24.79 11.24
CA TYR A 145 -1.08 26.06 11.77
C TYR A 145 -0.95 27.19 10.73
N ARG A 146 -2.06 27.88 10.46
CA ARG A 146 -2.12 29.02 9.55
C ARG A 146 -3.09 30.09 10.02
N ILE A 147 -2.95 31.30 9.52
CA ILE A 147 -3.96 32.35 9.71
C ILE A 147 -5.17 32.04 8.83
N HIS A 148 -6.31 31.81 9.42
CA HIS A 148 -7.52 31.49 8.68
C HIS A 148 -7.99 32.69 7.84
N PRO A 149 -8.25 32.54 6.53
CA PRO A 149 -8.47 33.67 5.61
C PRO A 149 -9.67 34.54 5.99
N LYS A 150 -10.74 33.98 6.56
CA LYS A 150 -11.93 34.69 6.98
C LYS A 150 -11.83 35.25 8.41
N SER A 151 -11.50 34.40 9.39
CA SER A 151 -11.48 34.77 10.80
C SER A 151 -10.23 35.53 11.23
N LYS A 152 -9.18 35.52 10.42
CA LYS A 152 -7.85 36.11 10.74
C LYS A 152 -7.19 35.55 12.01
N LEU A 153 -7.74 34.47 12.57
CA LEU A 153 -7.21 33.78 13.73
C LEU A 153 -6.27 32.67 13.32
N ARG A 154 -5.28 32.39 14.17
CA ARG A 154 -4.39 31.23 13.99
C ARG A 154 -5.19 29.97 14.25
N GLN A 155 -5.32 29.12 13.24
CA GLN A 155 -6.06 27.86 13.31
C GLN A 155 -5.23 26.70 12.70
N MET A 156 -5.44 25.51 13.26
CA MET A 156 -4.88 24.29 12.70
C MET A 156 -5.68 23.88 11.47
N HIS A 157 -5.00 23.67 10.34
CA HIS A 157 -5.54 23.09 9.12
C HIS A 157 -5.22 21.60 9.11
N TYR A 158 -6.24 20.77 9.31
CA TYR A 158 -6.09 19.31 9.47
C TYR A 158 -5.95 18.55 8.15
N GLY A 159 -5.84 19.24 7.03
CA GLY A 159 -5.68 18.69 5.70
C GLY A 159 -4.82 19.56 4.80
N ILE A 160 -4.92 19.34 3.52
CA ILE A 160 -4.42 20.24 2.47
C ILE A 160 -5.58 20.71 1.61
N ASP A 161 -5.49 21.95 1.13
CA ASP A 161 -6.44 22.44 0.14
C ASP A 161 -5.78 22.33 -1.25
N MET A 162 -6.46 21.65 -2.16
CA MET A 162 -6.00 21.38 -3.53
C MET A 162 -6.90 22.12 -4.50
N ALA A 163 -6.37 23.12 -5.19
CA ALA A 163 -7.08 23.84 -6.24
C ALA A 163 -6.73 23.26 -7.62
N GLY A 164 -7.69 23.31 -8.55
CA GLY A 164 -7.58 22.78 -9.89
C GLY A 164 -8.68 23.33 -10.79
N THR A 165 -8.95 22.66 -11.90
CA THR A 165 -10.04 23.02 -12.80
C THR A 165 -11.40 22.82 -12.11
N TRP A 166 -12.36 23.72 -12.36
CA TRP A 166 -13.71 23.59 -11.82
C TRP A 166 -14.33 22.24 -12.18
N GLN A 167 -14.85 21.53 -11.16
CA GLN A 167 -15.38 20.16 -11.27
C GLN A 167 -14.35 19.10 -11.67
N GLU A 168 -13.05 19.33 -11.41
CA GLU A 168 -12.03 18.30 -11.51
C GLU A 168 -12.48 17.03 -10.81
N GLU A 169 -12.21 15.87 -11.40
CA GLU A 169 -12.56 14.58 -10.83
C GLU A 169 -11.77 14.30 -9.57
N VAL A 170 -12.49 13.93 -8.52
CA VAL A 170 -11.91 13.46 -7.27
C VAL A 170 -11.97 11.94 -7.26
N ARG A 171 -10.81 11.31 -7.11
CA ARG A 171 -10.63 9.85 -7.15
C ARG A 171 -10.18 9.30 -5.81
N ALA A 172 -10.56 8.07 -5.51
CA ALA A 172 -10.05 7.36 -4.35
C ALA A 172 -8.55 7.08 -4.54
N PRO A 173 -7.66 7.49 -3.61
CA PRO A 173 -6.21 7.29 -3.72
C PRO A 173 -5.76 5.89 -3.32
N ALA A 174 -6.67 5.08 -2.76
CA ALA A 174 -6.47 3.70 -2.34
C ALA A 174 -7.82 2.97 -2.23
N ASP A 175 -7.78 1.65 -2.16
CA ASP A 175 -8.95 0.82 -1.92
C ASP A 175 -9.55 1.09 -0.53
N GLY A 176 -10.89 1.02 -0.40
CA GLY A 176 -11.54 1.24 0.89
C GLY A 176 -13.07 1.23 0.85
N PHE A 177 -13.69 1.46 2.01
CA PHE A 177 -15.14 1.55 2.17
C PHE A 177 -15.55 2.99 2.48
N VAL A 178 -16.59 3.46 1.80
CA VAL A 178 -17.20 4.76 2.05
C VAL A 178 -17.95 4.73 3.39
N SER A 179 -17.39 5.36 4.41
CA SER A 179 -18.02 5.47 5.74
C SER A 179 -19.03 6.61 5.82
N PHE A 180 -18.89 7.63 4.96
CA PHE A 180 -19.79 8.76 4.88
C PHE A 180 -19.83 9.34 3.47
N SER A 181 -21.02 9.74 3.00
CA SER A 181 -21.23 10.50 1.77
C SER A 181 -22.46 11.38 1.93
N GLY A 182 -22.28 12.70 1.98
CA GLY A 182 -23.38 13.64 2.25
C GLY A 182 -22.92 15.04 2.62
N ARG A 183 -23.82 15.86 3.20
CA ARG A 183 -23.48 17.16 3.78
C ARG A 183 -22.92 17.00 5.19
N ASN A 184 -21.80 17.68 5.48
CA ASN A 184 -21.07 17.58 6.74
C ASN A 184 -20.58 18.96 7.21
N GLY A 185 -21.49 19.74 7.79
CA GLY A 185 -21.19 21.04 8.37
C GLY A 185 -20.35 21.96 7.48
N SER A 186 -19.23 22.44 8.00
CA SER A 186 -18.31 23.33 7.29
C SER A 186 -17.66 22.70 6.05
N PHE A 187 -17.52 21.38 6.00
CA PHE A 187 -16.98 20.67 4.84
C PHE A 187 -17.94 20.65 3.63
N GLY A 188 -19.20 21.09 3.81
CA GLY A 188 -20.20 21.03 2.73
C GLY A 188 -20.52 19.61 2.31
N LYS A 189 -20.62 19.35 1.01
CA LYS A 189 -20.71 17.99 0.49
C LYS A 189 -19.36 17.32 0.66
N SER A 190 -19.34 16.19 1.35
CA SER A 190 -18.10 15.49 1.68
C SER A 190 -18.24 13.98 1.62
N ILE A 191 -17.12 13.31 1.44
CA ILE A 191 -16.97 11.85 1.47
C ILE A 191 -15.91 11.52 2.52
N LYS A 192 -16.11 10.40 3.25
CA LYS A 192 -15.07 9.78 4.07
C LYS A 192 -14.90 8.34 3.62
N ILE A 193 -13.66 7.90 3.47
CA ILE A 193 -13.30 6.52 3.13
C ILE A 193 -12.43 5.96 4.25
N VAL A 194 -12.74 4.74 4.67
CA VAL A 194 -11.90 3.96 5.59
C VAL A 194 -11.13 2.96 4.77
N HIS A 195 -9.82 2.99 4.93
CA HIS A 195 -8.86 2.07 4.34
C HIS A 195 -8.39 1.07 5.40
N LYS A 196 -7.54 0.11 5.04
CA LYS A 196 -6.88 -0.76 6.02
C LYS A 196 -5.83 0.01 6.85
N HIS A 197 -5.21 -0.66 7.80
CA HIS A 197 -4.11 -0.16 8.65
C HIS A 197 -4.47 1.11 9.44
N GLY A 198 -5.75 1.23 9.84
CA GLY A 198 -6.21 2.38 10.61
C GLY A 198 -6.21 3.71 9.87
N VAL A 199 -6.11 3.69 8.54
CA VAL A 199 -6.08 4.89 7.70
C VAL A 199 -7.48 5.26 7.24
N SER A 200 -7.79 6.56 7.24
CA SER A 200 -9.01 7.10 6.64
C SER A 200 -8.74 8.42 5.93
N THR A 201 -9.54 8.71 4.90
CA THR A 201 -9.46 9.93 4.10
C THR A 201 -10.77 10.69 4.11
N LEU A 202 -10.70 12.03 4.04
CA LEU A 202 -11.85 12.92 3.93
C LEU A 202 -11.66 13.84 2.74
N TYR A 203 -12.75 14.03 2.00
CA TYR A 203 -12.86 14.88 0.81
C TYR A 203 -13.97 15.90 1.05
N GLY A 204 -13.60 17.16 1.22
CA GLY A 204 -14.54 18.27 1.50
C GLY A 204 -14.79 19.18 0.31
N HIS A 205 -15.79 20.04 0.45
CA HIS A 205 -16.21 21.09 -0.49
C HIS A 205 -16.63 20.60 -1.88
N LEU A 206 -17.03 19.31 -1.99
CA LEU A 206 -17.39 18.69 -3.25
C LEU A 206 -18.60 19.36 -3.91
N HIS A 207 -18.57 19.47 -5.23
CA HIS A 207 -19.73 19.85 -6.04
C HIS A 207 -20.71 18.68 -6.18
N ARG A 208 -20.18 17.48 -6.50
CA ARG A 208 -20.96 16.26 -6.72
C ARG A 208 -20.39 15.09 -5.95
N LEU A 209 -21.26 14.27 -5.39
CA LEU A 209 -20.94 12.97 -4.77
C LEU A 209 -21.30 11.89 -5.78
N SER A 210 -20.38 10.97 -6.07
CA SER A 210 -20.58 9.89 -7.05
C SER A 210 -20.66 8.51 -6.38
N VAL A 211 -20.51 8.45 -5.04
CA VAL A 211 -20.54 7.21 -4.25
C VAL A 211 -21.45 7.38 -3.04
N LYS A 212 -21.94 6.26 -2.47
CA LYS A 212 -22.83 6.21 -1.31
C LYS A 212 -22.14 5.56 -0.12
N LYS A 213 -22.60 5.86 1.11
CA LYS A 213 -22.16 5.18 2.34
C LYS A 213 -22.33 3.65 2.20
N GLY A 214 -21.33 2.90 2.67
CA GLY A 214 -21.28 1.44 2.59
C GLY A 214 -20.69 0.89 1.29
N GLN A 215 -20.48 1.74 0.27
CA GLN A 215 -19.90 1.30 -1.00
C GLN A 215 -18.39 1.03 -0.86
N TYR A 216 -17.92 -0.09 -1.41
CA TYR A 216 -16.50 -0.33 -1.64
C TYR A 216 -16.03 0.45 -2.86
N VAL A 217 -14.88 1.07 -2.78
CA VAL A 217 -14.24 1.80 -3.87
C VAL A 217 -12.82 1.28 -4.09
N LYS A 218 -12.41 1.21 -5.36
CA LYS A 218 -11.05 0.86 -5.76
C LYS A 218 -10.21 2.10 -5.96
N GLU A 219 -8.90 1.97 -5.82
CA GLU A 219 -7.94 3.01 -6.19
C GLU A 219 -8.22 3.53 -7.61
N GLY A 220 -8.16 4.84 -7.80
CA GLY A 220 -8.44 5.51 -9.08
C GLY A 220 -9.93 5.68 -9.42
N GLN A 221 -10.84 5.03 -8.70
CA GLN A 221 -12.28 5.19 -8.93
C GLN A 221 -12.72 6.63 -8.66
N VAL A 222 -13.51 7.22 -9.56
CA VAL A 222 -14.11 8.54 -9.36
C VAL A 222 -15.15 8.47 -8.25
N ILE A 223 -14.94 9.26 -7.19
CA ILE A 223 -15.83 9.33 -6.03
C ILE A 223 -16.67 10.60 -5.98
N GLY A 224 -16.24 11.64 -6.71
CA GLY A 224 -16.96 12.92 -6.77
C GLY A 224 -16.29 13.93 -7.69
N LYS A 225 -16.76 15.17 -7.61
CA LYS A 225 -16.17 16.31 -8.34
C LYS A 225 -15.86 17.45 -7.37
N MET A 226 -14.69 18.08 -7.53
CA MET A 226 -14.26 19.24 -6.76
C MET A 226 -15.30 20.37 -6.88
N GLY A 227 -15.46 21.17 -5.83
CA GLY A 227 -16.42 22.26 -5.81
C GLY A 227 -16.07 23.39 -4.85
N SER A 228 -17.11 24.03 -4.32
CA SER A 228 -17.00 25.14 -3.36
C SER A 228 -18.16 25.11 -2.37
N THR A 229 -18.64 23.92 -1.97
CA THR A 229 -19.76 23.80 -1.03
C THR A 229 -19.31 23.94 0.42
N GLY A 230 -20.21 24.34 1.31
CA GLY A 230 -19.91 24.57 2.72
C GLY A 230 -19.14 25.88 2.97
N ARG A 231 -18.10 25.83 3.82
CA ARG A 231 -17.37 27.04 4.25
C ARG A 231 -16.12 27.32 3.40
N ALA A 232 -16.18 27.06 2.10
CA ALA A 232 -15.11 27.36 1.17
C ALA A 232 -15.01 28.86 0.84
N VAL A 233 -13.82 29.36 0.52
CA VAL A 233 -13.58 30.74 0.04
C VAL A 233 -13.59 30.79 -1.49
N GLY A 234 -13.23 29.69 -2.13
CA GLY A 234 -13.18 29.49 -3.57
C GLY A 234 -13.25 28.01 -3.90
N ALA A 235 -13.20 27.67 -5.18
CA ALA A 235 -13.23 26.27 -5.61
C ALA A 235 -11.93 25.55 -5.25
N HIS A 236 -12.03 24.52 -4.42
CA HIS A 236 -10.91 23.64 -4.04
C HIS A 236 -11.43 22.34 -3.42
N LEU A 237 -10.59 21.33 -3.41
CA LEU A 237 -10.77 20.12 -2.63
C LEU A 237 -10.06 20.29 -1.29
N HIS A 238 -10.78 20.19 -0.17
CA HIS A 238 -10.17 19.97 1.13
C HIS A 238 -9.94 18.47 1.33
N TYR A 239 -8.67 18.07 1.53
CA TYR A 239 -8.27 16.67 1.65
C TYR A 239 -7.55 16.41 2.95
N GLU A 240 -8.09 15.47 3.77
CA GLU A 240 -7.47 15.02 5.02
C GLU A 240 -7.09 13.55 4.94
N ILE A 241 -6.01 13.21 5.63
CA ILE A 241 -5.66 11.82 5.99
C ILE A 241 -5.61 11.71 7.51
N LYS A 242 -6.18 10.63 8.04
CA LYS A 242 -6.06 10.28 9.47
C LYS A 242 -5.46 8.89 9.59
N VAL A 243 -4.56 8.74 10.55
CA VAL A 243 -3.97 7.48 10.97
C VAL A 243 -4.39 7.24 12.42
N SER A 244 -5.05 6.13 12.69
CA SER A 244 -5.61 5.80 14.01
C SER A 244 -6.38 6.97 14.62
N GLY A 245 -7.22 7.64 13.80
CA GLY A 245 -8.04 8.78 14.19
C GLY A 245 -7.32 10.13 14.27
N LYS A 246 -5.98 10.18 14.25
CA LYS A 246 -5.20 11.42 14.33
C LYS A 246 -4.93 11.96 12.91
N SER A 247 -5.17 13.27 12.70
CA SER A 247 -4.87 13.92 11.43
C SER A 247 -3.35 13.99 11.20
N VAL A 248 -2.94 13.66 9.98
CA VAL A 248 -1.54 13.69 9.53
C VAL A 248 -1.44 14.53 8.27
N ASN A 249 -0.23 14.98 7.93
CA ASN A 249 0.00 15.78 6.73
C ASN A 249 -0.15 14.92 5.45
N PRO A 250 -1.20 15.15 4.63
CA PRO A 250 -1.44 14.37 3.41
C PRO A 250 -0.32 14.49 2.37
N TYR A 251 0.38 15.61 2.36
CA TYR A 251 1.48 15.84 1.42
C TYR A 251 2.63 14.83 1.60
N LYS A 252 2.86 14.37 2.84
CA LYS A 252 3.85 13.30 3.11
C LYS A 252 3.49 11.99 2.39
N PHE A 253 2.21 11.61 2.40
CA PHE A 253 1.73 10.41 1.70
C PHE A 253 1.94 10.52 0.19
N ILE A 254 1.52 11.65 -0.39
CA ILE A 254 1.64 11.90 -1.84
C ILE A 254 3.12 11.90 -2.28
N THR A 255 4.01 12.52 -1.51
CA THR A 255 5.45 12.56 -1.85
C THR A 255 6.12 11.20 -1.75
N LYS A 256 5.79 10.42 -0.70
CA LYS A 256 6.28 9.04 -0.55
C LYS A 256 5.77 8.13 -1.66
N GLY A 257 4.49 8.27 -2.03
CA GLY A 257 3.92 7.54 -3.16
C GLY A 257 4.60 7.85 -4.49
N ARG A 258 4.90 9.13 -4.77
CA ARG A 258 5.67 9.52 -5.96
C ARG A 258 7.06 8.88 -5.99
N ALA A 259 7.78 8.92 -4.87
CA ALA A 259 9.11 8.32 -4.76
C ALA A 259 9.06 6.81 -4.99
N LEU A 260 8.05 6.12 -4.41
CA LEU A 260 7.86 4.68 -4.58
C LEU A 260 7.53 4.32 -6.03
N LEU A 261 6.61 5.03 -6.68
CA LEU A 261 6.18 4.78 -8.06
C LEU A 261 7.26 5.13 -9.09
N SER A 262 8.20 6.03 -8.76
CA SER A 262 9.34 6.35 -9.62
C SER A 262 10.48 5.34 -9.51
N SER A 263 10.52 4.54 -8.44
CA SER A 263 11.47 3.44 -8.34
C SER A 263 11.08 2.32 -9.30
N THR A 264 12.05 1.78 -10.06
CA THR A 264 11.87 0.74 -11.10
C THR A 264 11.20 -0.54 -10.57
N THR A 265 11.08 -0.68 -9.27
CA THR A 265 10.60 -1.84 -8.53
C THR A 265 9.08 -1.95 -8.46
N PHE A 266 8.33 -0.85 -8.71
CA PHE A 266 6.87 -0.77 -8.58
C PHE A 266 6.16 -0.53 -9.91
N LYS A 267 6.68 -1.05 -11.02
CA LYS A 267 5.89 -1.12 -12.25
C LYS A 267 4.83 -2.22 -12.07
N ARG A 268 3.57 -1.79 -11.90
CA ARG A 268 2.39 -2.65 -12.02
C ARG A 268 2.17 -3.03 -13.47
#